data_443c6a4104eca15b94113d159175ea0b
#
_entry.id   443c6a4104eca15b94113d159175ea0b
#
_cell.length_a   1.000
_cell.length_b   1.000
_cell.length_c   1.000
_cell.angle_alpha   90.00
_cell.angle_beta   90.00
_cell.angle_gamma   90.00
#
_symmetry.space_group_name_H-M   'P 1'
#
loop_
_entity.id
_entity.type
_entity.pdbx_description
1 polymer ?
#
loop_
_entity_poly.entity_id
_entity_poly.type
_entity_poly.pdbx_seq_one_letter_code
_entity_poly.pdbx_strand_id
1 'polypeptide(L)'
;RWEETAEGHVLRTAEGTLRARQVIIATNGYTEENVSKHLAGRLMPALSSIIVTRPLSEEEKRAQGWTTNIPAFDSRRLLHYFRLLPDGRFLFGGRGGTDASNAGAEDYRREITRSFHDLFPAWKNAEITHYWRGFVCLAHDLVPYIGALDERNTVWTAIAYHGNGVAMGSWSGRAVARLLTKKAAREELSPVLTRRLSRFPLPAFRPLYLKGAYVWYGWEDSR
;
A
#
# COMPACT_ATOMS: atom_id res chain seq x y z
N ARG A 1 -10.25 21.70 -1.18
CA ARG A 1 -10.85 21.67 -2.53
C ARG A 1 -9.81 22.00 -3.57
N TRP A 2 -9.84 21.30 -4.72
CA TRP A 2 -8.94 21.53 -5.84
C TRP A 2 -9.73 21.89 -7.11
N GLU A 3 -9.27 22.90 -7.82
CA GLU A 3 -9.84 23.39 -9.08
C GLU A 3 -8.74 23.44 -10.15
N GLU A 4 -9.00 22.86 -11.31
CA GLU A 4 -8.17 22.99 -12.51
C GLU A 4 -8.64 24.24 -13.27
N THR A 5 -7.72 25.12 -13.64
CA THR A 5 -7.98 26.34 -14.41
C THR A 5 -7.18 26.36 -15.70
N ALA A 6 -7.43 27.31 -16.58
CA ALA A 6 -6.62 27.50 -17.79
C ALA A 6 -5.16 27.84 -17.46
N GLU A 7 -4.91 28.55 -16.36
CA GLU A 7 -3.59 29.03 -15.94
C GLU A 7 -2.85 28.05 -15.02
N GLY A 8 -3.49 26.97 -14.57
CA GLY A 8 -2.92 26.00 -13.65
C GLY A 8 -3.94 25.45 -12.65
N HIS A 9 -3.57 25.38 -11.38
CA HIS A 9 -4.36 24.75 -10.33
C HIS A 9 -4.51 25.67 -9.13
N VAL A 10 -5.70 25.64 -8.51
CA VAL A 10 -6.02 26.34 -7.26
C VAL A 10 -6.40 25.29 -6.21
N LEU A 11 -5.63 25.22 -5.15
CA LEU A 11 -5.90 24.34 -4.01
C LEU A 11 -6.33 25.20 -2.82
N ARG A 12 -7.52 24.91 -2.28
CA ARG A 12 -8.08 25.58 -1.10
C ARG A 12 -8.03 24.63 0.08
N THR A 13 -7.37 25.05 1.13
CA THR A 13 -7.28 24.37 2.42
C THR A 13 -8.00 25.19 3.50
N ALA A 14 -8.08 24.67 4.72
CA ALA A 14 -8.60 25.42 5.86
C ALA A 14 -7.74 26.65 6.20
N GLU A 15 -6.43 26.57 5.89
CA GLU A 15 -5.45 27.61 6.25
C GLU A 15 -5.21 28.63 5.13
N GLY A 16 -5.70 28.37 3.90
CA GLY A 16 -5.48 29.30 2.80
C GLY A 16 -5.63 28.71 1.41
N THR A 17 -5.21 29.50 0.43
CA THR A 17 -5.28 29.14 -0.99
C THR A 17 -3.88 29.09 -1.60
N LEU A 18 -3.55 27.97 -2.25
CA LEU A 18 -2.33 27.77 -3.01
C LEU A 18 -2.63 27.79 -4.51
N ARG A 19 -1.84 28.51 -5.29
CA ARG A 19 -1.86 28.48 -6.75
C ARG A 19 -0.59 27.79 -7.24
N ALA A 20 -0.73 26.84 -8.17
CA ALA A 20 0.38 26.08 -8.71
C ALA A 20 0.22 25.85 -10.20
N ARG A 21 1.33 25.82 -10.93
CA ARG A 21 1.31 25.48 -12.35
C ARG A 21 1.15 23.98 -12.57
N GLN A 22 1.62 23.18 -11.62
CA GLN A 22 1.60 21.73 -11.68
C GLN A 22 1.28 21.16 -10.30
N VAL A 23 0.63 20.00 -10.28
CA VAL A 23 0.26 19.26 -9.04
C VAL A 23 0.77 17.84 -9.14
N ILE A 24 1.33 17.32 -8.05
CA ILE A 24 1.66 15.92 -7.88
C ILE A 24 0.70 15.30 -6.87
N ILE A 25 -0.04 14.26 -7.28
CA ILE A 25 -0.89 13.47 -6.39
C ILE A 25 -0.05 12.30 -5.87
N ALA A 26 0.29 12.31 -4.59
CA ALA A 26 1.12 11.29 -3.93
C ALA A 26 0.39 10.61 -2.76
N THR A 27 -0.93 10.61 -2.77
CA THR A 27 -1.80 10.13 -1.69
C THR A 27 -1.97 8.61 -1.66
N ASN A 28 -1.54 7.90 -2.71
CA ASN A 28 -1.57 6.44 -2.83
C ASN A 28 -2.92 5.83 -2.36
N GLY A 29 -2.91 4.91 -1.39
CA GLY A 29 -4.11 4.25 -0.87
C GLY A 29 -5.09 5.16 -0.13
N TYR A 30 -4.71 6.42 0.13
CA TYR A 30 -5.54 7.45 0.75
C TYR A 30 -6.16 8.43 -0.27
N THR A 31 -6.10 8.07 -1.56
CA THR A 31 -6.72 8.88 -2.63
C THR A 31 -8.22 8.69 -2.63
N GLU A 32 -8.96 9.73 -2.29
CA GLU A 32 -10.42 9.74 -2.38
C GLU A 32 -10.90 9.89 -3.84
N GLU A 33 -12.10 9.39 -4.15
CA GLU A 33 -12.67 9.41 -5.51
C GLU A 33 -12.83 10.82 -6.09
N ASN A 34 -13.04 11.80 -5.23
CA ASN A 34 -13.28 13.20 -5.60
C ASN A 34 -11.98 14.03 -5.71
N VAL A 35 -10.82 13.47 -5.34
CA VAL A 35 -9.54 14.19 -5.42
C VAL A 35 -9.19 14.52 -6.86
N SER A 36 -9.41 13.58 -7.79
CA SER A 36 -9.13 13.81 -9.20
C SER A 36 -9.99 12.93 -10.10
N LYS A 37 -10.65 13.56 -11.07
CA LYS A 37 -11.38 12.84 -12.14
C LYS A 37 -10.51 11.84 -12.90
N HIS A 38 -9.20 12.08 -12.94
CA HIS A 38 -8.24 11.22 -13.63
C HIS A 38 -7.95 9.92 -12.88
N LEU A 39 -8.20 9.88 -11.55
CA LEU A 39 -7.99 8.70 -10.70
C LEU A 39 -9.30 8.02 -10.29
N ALA A 40 -10.43 8.70 -10.45
CA ALA A 40 -11.74 8.19 -10.09
C ALA A 40 -12.04 6.81 -10.73
N GLY A 41 -12.34 5.83 -9.89
CA GLY A 41 -12.63 4.46 -10.30
C GLY A 41 -11.43 3.62 -10.77
N ARG A 42 -10.20 4.07 -10.56
CA ARG A 42 -8.97 3.41 -11.03
C ARG A 42 -8.11 2.80 -9.92
N LEU A 43 -8.39 3.16 -8.67
CA LEU A 43 -7.64 2.72 -7.50
C LEU A 43 -8.53 1.89 -6.58
N MET A 44 -7.96 0.88 -5.97
CA MET A 44 -8.62 0.06 -4.96
C MET A 44 -7.73 0.02 -3.71
N PRO A 45 -8.05 0.80 -2.67
CA PRO A 45 -7.36 0.70 -1.40
C PRO A 45 -7.69 -0.64 -0.72
N ALA A 46 -6.67 -1.30 -0.20
CA ALA A 46 -6.79 -2.53 0.58
C ALA A 46 -6.00 -2.39 1.88
N LEU A 47 -6.55 -2.88 2.98
CA LEU A 47 -5.88 -2.79 4.27
C LEU A 47 -4.72 -3.79 4.36
N SER A 48 -3.65 -3.36 5.02
CA SER A 48 -2.54 -4.19 5.49
C SER A 48 -2.35 -3.90 6.97
N SER A 49 -2.17 -4.96 7.78
CA SER A 49 -2.02 -4.88 9.23
C SER A 49 -0.67 -5.41 9.65
N ILE A 50 -0.09 -4.82 10.67
CA ILE A 50 1.23 -5.18 11.18
C ILE A 50 1.19 -5.23 12.70
N ILE A 51 1.81 -6.28 13.26
CA ILE A 51 2.13 -6.38 14.68
C ILE A 51 3.65 -6.42 14.88
N VAL A 52 4.10 -5.97 16.03
CA VAL A 52 5.50 -6.09 16.45
C VAL A 52 5.54 -6.60 17.90
N THR A 53 6.40 -7.60 18.15
CA THR A 53 6.61 -8.15 19.48
C THR A 53 7.50 -7.25 20.34
N ARG A 54 7.60 -7.52 21.65
CA ARG A 54 8.77 -7.13 22.43
C ARG A 54 10.05 -7.74 21.85
N PRO A 55 11.24 -7.31 22.25
CA PRO A 55 12.47 -8.02 21.92
C PRO A 55 12.38 -9.49 22.34
N LEU A 56 12.73 -10.40 21.43
CA LEU A 56 12.80 -11.84 21.67
C LEU A 56 14.15 -12.19 22.31
N SER A 57 14.13 -13.09 23.28
CA SER A 57 15.37 -13.62 23.88
C SER A 57 16.10 -14.55 22.91
N GLU A 58 17.39 -14.77 23.16
CA GLU A 58 18.19 -15.72 22.39
C GLU A 58 17.66 -17.17 22.52
N GLU A 59 17.05 -17.49 23.66
CA GLU A 59 16.40 -18.79 23.87
C GLU A 59 15.15 -18.92 23.01
N GLU A 60 14.29 -17.91 22.97
CA GLU A 60 13.09 -17.88 22.12
C GLU A 60 13.46 -17.99 20.65
N LYS A 61 14.47 -17.26 20.20
CA LYS A 61 14.96 -17.35 18.80
C LYS A 61 15.47 -18.75 18.45
N ARG A 62 16.24 -19.35 19.35
CA ARG A 62 16.71 -20.75 19.17
C ARG A 62 15.57 -21.75 19.18
N ALA A 63 14.57 -21.59 20.06
CA ALA A 63 13.42 -22.47 20.14
C ALA A 63 12.59 -22.48 18.84
N GLN A 64 12.51 -21.34 18.15
CA GLN A 64 11.84 -21.22 16.84
C GLN A 64 12.76 -21.61 15.66
N GLY A 65 14.07 -21.75 15.90
CA GLY A 65 15.05 -21.98 14.83
C GLY A 65 15.28 -20.77 13.92
N TRP A 66 14.98 -19.56 14.41
CA TRP A 66 15.11 -18.34 13.62
C TRP A 66 16.51 -17.74 13.73
N THR A 67 17.25 -17.70 12.62
CA THR A 67 18.67 -17.32 12.60
C THR A 67 19.00 -16.14 11.67
N THR A 68 17.98 -15.52 11.05
CA THR A 68 18.21 -14.48 10.01
C THR A 68 17.48 -13.18 10.31
N ASN A 69 18.08 -12.07 9.87
CA ASN A 69 17.45 -10.74 9.84
C ASN A 69 16.90 -10.37 8.45
N ILE A 70 17.00 -11.28 7.49
CA ILE A 70 16.50 -11.06 6.13
C ILE A 70 14.98 -10.99 6.17
N PRO A 71 14.35 -9.98 5.54
CA PRO A 71 12.91 -9.96 5.37
C PRO A 71 12.44 -11.19 4.57
N ALA A 72 11.39 -11.83 5.03
CA ALA A 72 10.80 -12.98 4.40
C ALA A 72 9.29 -12.83 4.25
N PHE A 73 8.68 -13.64 3.41
CA PHE A 73 7.24 -13.78 3.26
C PHE A 73 6.91 -15.24 2.96
N ASP A 74 5.68 -15.64 3.30
CA ASP A 74 5.19 -16.98 2.98
C ASP A 74 4.69 -17.09 1.52
N SER A 75 4.36 -18.30 1.08
CA SER A 75 3.89 -18.58 -0.29
C SER A 75 2.38 -18.42 -0.49
N ARG A 76 1.65 -17.96 0.50
CA ARG A 76 0.19 -17.78 0.42
C ARG A 76 -0.18 -16.67 -0.58
N ARG A 77 -1.38 -16.75 -1.12
CA ARG A 77 -1.98 -15.66 -1.91
C ARG A 77 -2.23 -14.42 -1.04
N LEU A 78 -2.78 -14.63 0.15
CA LEU A 78 -2.91 -13.62 1.21
C LEU A 78 -1.68 -13.70 2.12
N LEU A 79 -0.52 -13.42 1.55
CA LEU A 79 0.78 -13.62 2.17
C LEU A 79 0.95 -12.87 3.50
N HIS A 80 1.70 -13.50 4.40
CA HIS A 80 2.33 -12.82 5.53
C HIS A 80 3.76 -12.45 5.18
N TYR A 81 4.22 -11.30 5.70
CA TYR A 81 5.60 -10.84 5.58
C TYR A 81 6.15 -10.54 6.96
N PHE A 82 7.40 -10.89 7.18
CA PHE A 82 7.96 -10.81 8.52
C PHE A 82 9.48 -10.66 8.50
N ARG A 83 10.02 -10.16 9.61
CA ARG A 83 11.47 -10.07 9.82
C ARG A 83 11.81 -9.87 11.29
N LEU A 84 12.99 -10.32 11.68
CA LEU A 84 13.63 -9.90 12.92
C LEU A 84 14.25 -8.51 12.73
N LEU A 85 13.92 -7.57 13.61
CA LEU A 85 14.45 -6.22 13.60
C LEU A 85 15.82 -6.18 14.33
N PRO A 86 16.67 -5.17 14.05
CA PRO A 86 18.00 -5.07 14.68
C PRO A 86 17.98 -5.02 16.21
N ASP A 87 16.89 -4.55 16.79
CA ASP A 87 16.68 -4.46 18.24
C ASP A 87 16.08 -5.72 18.88
N GLY A 88 16.00 -6.81 18.11
CA GLY A 88 15.50 -8.11 18.56
C GLY A 88 13.99 -8.25 18.55
N ARG A 89 13.21 -7.22 18.18
CA ARG A 89 11.75 -7.33 17.99
C ARG A 89 11.44 -8.07 16.69
N PHE A 90 10.33 -8.77 16.66
CA PHE A 90 9.86 -9.42 15.44
C PHE A 90 8.66 -8.67 14.87
N LEU A 91 8.78 -8.27 13.61
CA LEU A 91 7.72 -7.64 12.83
C LEU A 91 7.02 -8.71 12.01
N PHE A 92 5.68 -8.75 12.11
CA PHE A 92 4.84 -9.65 11.35
C PHE A 92 3.66 -8.89 10.77
N GLY A 93 3.49 -8.93 9.46
CA GLY A 93 2.43 -8.24 8.75
C GLY A 93 1.69 -9.17 7.80
N GLY A 94 0.47 -8.80 7.46
CA GLY A 94 -0.36 -9.54 6.53
C GLY A 94 -1.31 -8.63 5.77
N ARG A 95 -1.82 -9.15 4.67
CA ARG A 95 -2.94 -8.53 3.98
C ARG A 95 -4.20 -8.98 4.68
N GLY A 96 -5.11 -8.07 4.88
CA GLY A 96 -6.36 -8.44 5.45
C GLY A 96 -7.27 -7.25 5.68
N GLY A 97 -8.53 -7.49 5.51
CA GLY A 97 -9.55 -6.57 5.84
C GLY A 97 -10.09 -5.69 4.75
N THR A 98 -11.38 -5.53 4.90
CA THR A 98 -12.16 -4.60 4.09
C THR A 98 -12.89 -3.59 4.96
N ASP A 99 -12.76 -3.74 6.30
CA ASP A 99 -13.38 -2.85 7.28
C ASP A 99 -12.33 -1.92 7.89
N ALA A 100 -12.44 -0.63 7.54
CA ALA A 100 -11.54 0.41 8.03
C ALA A 100 -11.97 1.00 9.40
N SER A 101 -13.08 0.54 9.99
CA SER A 101 -13.58 1.00 11.29
C SER A 101 -12.68 0.58 12.45
N ASN A 102 -12.83 1.21 13.61
CA ASN A 102 -12.13 0.81 14.83
C ASN A 102 -12.47 -0.62 15.27
N ALA A 103 -13.72 -1.06 15.09
CA ALA A 103 -14.13 -2.43 15.37
C ALA A 103 -13.39 -3.42 14.46
N GLY A 104 -13.32 -3.13 13.14
CA GLY A 104 -12.52 -3.90 12.21
C GLY A 104 -11.04 -3.92 12.58
N ALA A 105 -10.49 -2.86 13.21
CA ALA A 105 -9.11 -2.85 13.67
C ALA A 105 -8.83 -3.91 14.73
N GLU A 106 -9.71 -4.05 15.72
CA GLU A 106 -9.56 -5.03 16.80
C GLU A 106 -9.76 -6.47 16.31
N ASP A 107 -10.69 -6.68 15.37
CA ASP A 107 -10.88 -7.99 14.75
C ASP A 107 -9.62 -8.44 14.01
N TYR A 108 -9.03 -7.54 13.20
CA TYR A 108 -7.80 -7.82 12.47
C TYR A 108 -6.59 -7.98 13.37
N ARG A 109 -6.50 -7.22 14.46
CA ARG A 109 -5.45 -7.41 15.45
C ARG A 109 -5.48 -8.83 16.02
N ARG A 110 -6.67 -9.33 16.34
CA ARG A 110 -6.84 -10.71 16.82
C ARG A 110 -6.48 -11.75 15.75
N GLU A 111 -6.92 -11.52 14.53
CA GLU A 111 -6.66 -12.43 13.40
C GLU A 111 -5.16 -12.52 13.08
N ILE A 112 -4.47 -11.38 12.89
CA ILE A 112 -3.04 -11.39 12.57
C ILE A 112 -2.19 -11.92 13.73
N THR A 113 -2.61 -11.69 14.99
CA THR A 113 -1.94 -12.28 16.15
C THR A 113 -2.10 -13.79 16.18
N ARG A 114 -3.29 -14.32 15.85
CA ARG A 114 -3.50 -15.77 15.70
C ARG A 114 -2.60 -16.34 14.61
N SER A 115 -2.58 -15.74 13.42
CA SER A 115 -1.71 -16.17 12.31
C SER A 115 -0.24 -16.17 12.70
N PHE A 116 0.19 -15.18 13.49
CA PHE A 116 1.55 -15.14 14.04
C PHE A 116 1.83 -16.33 14.97
N HIS A 117 0.92 -16.64 15.89
CA HIS A 117 1.07 -17.78 16.82
C HIS A 117 1.07 -19.14 16.09
N ASP A 118 0.26 -19.26 15.03
CA ASP A 118 0.21 -20.48 14.22
C ASP A 118 1.51 -20.73 13.43
N LEU A 119 2.10 -19.64 12.88
CA LEU A 119 3.35 -19.73 12.12
C LEU A 119 4.60 -19.79 13.01
N PHE A 120 4.55 -19.20 14.20
CA PHE A 120 5.67 -19.11 15.14
C PHE A 120 5.28 -19.62 16.53
N PRO A 121 4.94 -20.90 16.69
CA PRO A 121 4.38 -21.45 17.93
C PRO A 121 5.30 -21.34 19.14
N ALA A 122 6.63 -21.33 18.95
CA ALA A 122 7.57 -21.10 20.05
C ALA A 122 7.50 -19.68 20.62
N TRP A 123 6.92 -18.73 19.88
CA TRP A 123 6.78 -17.34 20.29
C TRP A 123 5.35 -16.96 20.70
N LYS A 124 4.46 -17.93 20.91
CA LYS A 124 3.05 -17.68 21.30
C LYS A 124 2.87 -16.83 22.56
N ASN A 125 3.90 -16.81 23.44
CA ASN A 125 3.89 -16.03 24.67
C ASN A 125 4.65 -14.69 24.53
N ALA A 126 5.14 -14.36 23.33
CA ALA A 126 5.78 -13.07 23.08
C ALA A 126 4.72 -11.97 23.08
N GLU A 127 4.90 -10.97 23.95
CA GLU A 127 3.99 -9.82 24.02
C GLU A 127 4.01 -9.04 22.70
N ILE A 128 2.81 -8.73 22.20
CA ILE A 128 2.62 -7.82 21.05
C ILE A 128 2.55 -6.40 21.58
N THR A 129 3.62 -5.64 21.36
CA THR A 129 3.78 -4.28 21.88
C THR A 129 3.24 -3.21 20.95
N HIS A 130 3.17 -3.48 19.64
CA HIS A 130 2.69 -2.52 18.66
C HIS A 130 1.75 -3.19 17.66
N TYR A 131 0.74 -2.43 17.25
CA TYR A 131 -0.16 -2.77 16.17
C TYR A 131 -0.50 -1.50 15.37
N TRP A 132 -0.46 -1.60 14.07
CA TRP A 132 -0.98 -0.55 13.18
C TRP A 132 -1.48 -1.17 11.88
N ARG A 133 -2.22 -0.38 11.15
CA ARG A 133 -2.69 -0.73 9.81
C ARG A 133 -2.68 0.49 8.91
N GLY A 134 -2.66 0.27 7.60
CA GLY A 134 -2.71 1.30 6.60
C GLY A 134 -3.19 0.76 5.27
N PHE A 135 -3.48 1.67 4.34
CA PHE A 135 -3.90 1.28 3.00
C PHE A 135 -2.70 1.05 2.09
N VAL A 136 -2.67 -0.12 1.47
CA VAL A 136 -1.96 -0.34 0.21
C VAL A 136 -2.90 0.03 -0.93
N CYS A 137 -2.36 0.42 -2.07
CA CYS A 137 -3.13 0.82 -3.23
C CYS A 137 -2.95 -0.20 -4.36
N LEU A 138 -4.06 -0.67 -4.89
CA LEU A 138 -4.10 -1.60 -6.02
C LEU A 138 -4.63 -0.89 -7.25
N ALA A 139 -3.95 -1.02 -8.39
CA ALA A 139 -4.50 -0.76 -9.70
C ALA A 139 -5.20 -2.02 -10.24
N HIS A 140 -6.08 -1.86 -11.22
CA HIS A 140 -6.82 -2.98 -11.81
C HIS A 140 -5.91 -4.08 -12.38
N ASP A 141 -4.78 -3.69 -12.96
CA ASP A 141 -3.81 -4.58 -13.60
C ASP A 141 -2.64 -4.97 -12.69
N LEU A 142 -2.70 -4.58 -11.41
CA LEU A 142 -1.66 -4.82 -10.41
C LEU A 142 -0.28 -4.26 -10.79
N VAL A 143 -0.23 -3.17 -11.53
CA VAL A 143 1.02 -2.50 -11.92
C VAL A 143 1.03 -1.05 -11.44
N PRO A 144 2.12 -0.57 -10.84
CA PRO A 144 2.28 0.85 -10.51
C PRO A 144 2.19 1.75 -11.73
N TYR A 145 1.72 2.97 -11.52
CA TYR A 145 1.70 4.00 -12.56
C TYR A 145 2.56 5.19 -12.18
N ILE A 146 3.34 5.68 -13.13
CA ILE A 146 4.19 6.86 -13.00
C ILE A 146 4.01 7.74 -14.24
N GLY A 147 3.56 8.97 -14.06
CA GLY A 147 3.41 9.87 -15.20
C GLY A 147 2.38 10.97 -15.00
N ALA A 148 2.11 11.68 -16.09
CA ALA A 148 1.07 12.69 -16.15
C ALA A 148 -0.31 12.02 -16.30
N LEU A 149 -1.31 12.58 -15.61
CA LEU A 149 -2.69 12.11 -15.65
C LEU A 149 -3.53 12.87 -16.68
N ASP A 150 -3.11 14.07 -17.06
CA ASP A 150 -3.80 14.96 -17.99
C ASP A 150 -2.98 15.18 -19.27
N GLU A 151 -3.64 15.62 -20.33
CA GLU A 151 -3.01 15.87 -21.63
C GLU A 151 -2.09 17.10 -21.62
N ARG A 152 -2.32 18.04 -20.71
CA ARG A 152 -1.49 19.23 -20.54
C ARG A 152 -0.19 18.97 -19.78
N ASN A 153 -0.03 17.75 -19.22
CA ASN A 153 1.08 17.39 -18.34
C ASN A 153 1.22 18.33 -17.13
N THR A 154 0.12 18.68 -16.51
CA THR A 154 0.07 19.55 -15.34
C THR A 154 -0.34 18.83 -14.05
N VAL A 155 -0.92 17.63 -14.18
CA VAL A 155 -1.28 16.74 -13.07
C VAL A 155 -0.45 15.46 -13.15
N TRP A 156 0.38 15.25 -12.16
CA TRP A 156 1.32 14.13 -12.12
C TRP A 156 1.01 13.18 -10.97
N THR A 157 1.43 11.93 -11.10
CA THR A 157 1.36 10.96 -10.00
C THR A 157 2.39 9.86 -10.12
N ALA A 158 2.71 9.25 -8.99
CA ALA A 158 3.33 7.94 -8.87
C ALA A 158 2.55 7.17 -7.81
N ILE A 159 1.88 6.08 -8.19
CA ILE A 159 0.80 5.50 -7.38
C ILE A 159 0.62 4.00 -7.63
N ALA A 160 -0.12 3.34 -6.75
CA ALA A 160 -0.52 1.93 -6.85
C ALA A 160 0.64 0.94 -6.76
N TYR A 161 1.45 1.03 -5.70
CA TYR A 161 2.66 0.22 -5.51
C TYR A 161 2.42 -1.23 -5.08
N HIS A 162 1.19 -1.66 -4.80
CA HIS A 162 0.82 -3.05 -4.46
C HIS A 162 1.58 -3.67 -3.27
N GLY A 163 2.02 -2.85 -2.31
CA GLY A 163 2.85 -3.28 -1.19
C GLY A 163 4.35 -2.98 -1.37
N ASN A 164 4.83 -2.68 -2.57
CA ASN A 164 6.24 -2.37 -2.85
C ASN A 164 6.62 -0.89 -2.62
N GLY A 165 5.78 -0.12 -1.92
CA GLY A 165 5.94 1.32 -1.75
C GLY A 165 7.25 1.75 -1.10
N VAL A 166 7.81 0.96 -0.19
CA VAL A 166 9.10 1.27 0.47
C VAL A 166 10.23 1.31 -0.56
N ALA A 167 10.31 0.33 -1.45
CA ALA A 167 11.31 0.30 -2.50
C ALA A 167 11.01 1.29 -3.65
N MET A 168 9.74 1.32 -4.08
CA MET A 168 9.32 2.06 -5.27
C MET A 168 9.11 3.56 -5.02
N GLY A 169 8.75 3.97 -3.81
CA GLY A 169 8.32 5.35 -3.53
C GLY A 169 9.40 6.38 -3.83
N SER A 170 10.61 6.18 -3.33
CA SER A 170 11.74 7.09 -3.55
C SER A 170 12.15 7.13 -5.04
N TRP A 171 12.24 5.97 -5.67
CA TRP A 171 12.59 5.86 -7.10
C TRP A 171 11.52 6.52 -7.98
N SER A 172 10.25 6.25 -7.71
CA SER A 172 9.11 6.83 -8.45
C SER A 172 9.01 8.34 -8.27
N GLY A 173 9.24 8.85 -7.06
CA GLY A 173 9.31 10.29 -6.80
C GLY A 173 10.39 10.97 -7.60
N ARG A 174 11.59 10.37 -7.66
CA ARG A 174 12.69 10.85 -8.53
C ARG A 174 12.30 10.81 -10.01
N ALA A 175 11.63 9.73 -10.45
CA ALA A 175 11.17 9.60 -11.84
C ALA A 175 10.17 10.71 -12.20
N VAL A 176 9.14 10.93 -11.39
CA VAL A 176 8.17 12.03 -11.59
C VAL A 176 8.86 13.38 -11.62
N ALA A 177 9.77 13.64 -10.68
CA ALA A 177 10.48 14.92 -10.62
C ALA A 177 11.32 15.18 -11.91
N ARG A 178 11.96 14.15 -12.45
CA ARG A 178 12.73 14.26 -13.71
C ARG A 178 11.82 14.50 -14.91
N LEU A 179 10.69 13.80 -15.00
CA LEU A 179 9.70 14.00 -16.07
C LEU A 179 9.12 15.42 -16.02
N LEU A 180 8.66 15.84 -14.85
CA LEU A 180 8.05 17.15 -14.60
C LEU A 180 9.01 18.30 -14.92
N THR A 181 10.31 18.14 -14.61
CA THR A 181 11.35 19.13 -14.88
C THR A 181 11.98 18.99 -16.27
N LYS A 182 11.46 18.11 -17.12
CA LYS A 182 11.97 17.80 -18.46
C LYS A 182 13.44 17.36 -18.48
N LYS A 183 13.91 16.75 -17.38
CA LYS A 183 15.26 16.15 -17.26
C LYS A 183 15.29 14.67 -17.63
N ALA A 184 14.16 14.09 -17.98
CA ALA A 184 13.99 12.76 -18.55
C ALA A 184 12.80 12.77 -19.52
N ALA A 185 12.82 11.90 -20.50
CA ALA A 185 11.70 11.60 -21.36
C ALA A 185 10.90 10.42 -20.82
N ARG A 186 9.62 10.34 -21.19
CA ARG A 186 8.73 9.22 -20.77
C ARG A 186 9.27 7.86 -21.23
N GLU A 187 9.91 7.85 -22.39
CA GLU A 187 10.48 6.67 -23.05
C GLU A 187 11.68 6.08 -22.27
N GLU A 188 12.28 6.85 -21.36
CA GLU A 188 13.33 6.36 -20.46
C GLU A 188 12.76 5.47 -19.33
N LEU A 189 11.45 5.52 -19.08
CA LEU A 189 10.77 4.64 -18.14
C LEU A 189 10.22 3.40 -18.85
N SER A 190 10.14 2.29 -18.10
CA SER A 190 9.48 1.10 -18.61
C SER A 190 8.04 1.41 -19.08
N PRO A 191 7.66 1.03 -20.30
CA PRO A 191 6.29 1.20 -20.81
C PRO A 191 5.21 0.62 -19.89
N VAL A 192 5.55 -0.40 -19.11
CA VAL A 192 4.66 -1.02 -18.13
C VAL A 192 4.25 -0.02 -17.05
N LEU A 193 5.16 0.86 -16.60
CA LEU A 193 4.90 1.85 -15.55
C LEU A 193 4.22 3.12 -16.05
N THR A 194 4.27 3.39 -17.35
CA THR A 194 3.76 4.64 -17.94
C THR A 194 2.45 4.45 -18.71
N ARG A 195 1.93 3.23 -18.80
CA ARG A 195 0.63 2.97 -19.43
C ARG A 195 -0.49 3.57 -18.56
N ARG A 196 -1.57 4.02 -19.23
CA ARG A 196 -2.72 4.60 -18.52
C ARG A 196 -3.31 3.58 -17.52
N LEU A 197 -3.63 4.05 -16.32
CA LEU A 197 -4.38 3.27 -15.34
C LEU A 197 -5.74 2.88 -15.90
N SER A 198 -6.03 1.59 -15.91
CA SER A 198 -7.34 1.07 -16.30
C SER A 198 -8.39 1.37 -15.24
N ARG A 199 -9.60 1.67 -15.68
CA ARG A 199 -10.73 1.82 -14.77
C ARG A 199 -11.26 0.44 -14.39
N PHE A 200 -11.58 0.26 -13.11
CA PHE A 200 -12.27 -0.94 -12.68
C PHE A 200 -13.64 -1.05 -13.34
N PRO A 201 -14.07 -2.23 -13.78
CA PRO A 201 -15.46 -2.45 -14.15
C PRO A 201 -16.37 -2.08 -12.98
N LEU A 202 -17.48 -1.39 -13.24
CA LEU A 202 -18.43 -0.98 -12.21
C LEU A 202 -17.72 -0.51 -10.91
N PRO A 203 -17.02 0.62 -10.91
CA PRO A 203 -16.08 0.99 -9.83
C PRO A 203 -16.67 1.07 -8.43
N ALA A 204 -17.99 1.30 -8.33
CA ALA A 204 -18.70 1.31 -7.04
C ALA A 204 -18.67 -0.08 -6.35
N PHE A 205 -18.48 -1.14 -7.10
CA PHE A 205 -18.44 -2.53 -6.58
C PHE A 205 -17.04 -3.02 -6.21
N ARG A 206 -16.00 -2.18 -6.31
CA ARG A 206 -14.61 -2.54 -5.92
C ARG A 206 -14.50 -3.17 -4.53
N PRO A 207 -15.22 -2.69 -3.48
CA PRO A 207 -15.18 -3.35 -2.18
C PRO A 207 -15.70 -4.79 -2.21
N LEU A 208 -16.67 -5.09 -3.08
CA LEU A 208 -17.17 -6.46 -3.26
C LEU A 208 -16.16 -7.34 -3.99
N TYR A 209 -15.46 -6.80 -5.00
CA TYR A 209 -14.38 -7.52 -5.67
C TYR A 209 -13.27 -7.90 -4.69
N LEU A 210 -12.88 -6.96 -3.81
CA LEU A 210 -11.87 -7.22 -2.80
C LEU A 210 -12.33 -8.29 -1.79
N LYS A 211 -13.59 -8.20 -1.32
CA LYS A 211 -14.18 -9.22 -0.42
C LYS A 211 -14.21 -10.60 -1.08
N GLY A 212 -14.68 -10.67 -2.32
CA GLY A 212 -14.71 -11.92 -3.09
C GLY A 212 -13.31 -12.52 -3.27
N ALA A 213 -12.32 -11.69 -3.61
CA ALA A 213 -10.94 -12.12 -3.74
C ALA A 213 -10.37 -12.67 -2.42
N TYR A 214 -10.67 -12.03 -1.28
CA TYR A 214 -10.22 -12.53 0.02
C TYR A 214 -10.86 -13.86 0.42
N VAL A 215 -12.14 -14.07 0.13
CA VAL A 215 -12.81 -15.36 0.35
C VAL A 215 -12.18 -16.44 -0.52
N TRP A 216 -11.99 -16.16 -1.80
CA TRP A 216 -11.40 -17.12 -2.76
C TRP A 216 -9.97 -17.47 -2.40
N TYR A 217 -9.10 -16.47 -2.18
CA TYR A 217 -7.70 -16.70 -1.85
C TYR A 217 -7.52 -17.32 -0.46
N GLY A 218 -8.34 -16.96 0.52
CA GLY A 218 -8.33 -17.60 1.83
C GLY A 218 -8.69 -19.08 1.75
N TRP A 219 -9.60 -19.47 0.86
CA TRP A 219 -9.93 -20.86 0.59
C TRP A 219 -8.78 -21.59 -0.13
N GLU A 220 -8.14 -20.96 -1.13
CA GLU A 220 -6.94 -21.53 -1.76
C GLU A 220 -5.80 -21.75 -0.76
N ASP A 221 -5.56 -20.80 0.13
CA ASP A 221 -4.49 -20.82 1.13
C ASP A 221 -4.74 -21.84 2.27
N SER A 222 -5.98 -22.36 2.38
CA SER A 222 -6.36 -23.38 3.38
C SER A 222 -6.21 -24.83 2.89
N ARG A 223 -5.85 -25.02 1.62
CA ARG A 223 -5.65 -26.34 0.98
C ARG A 223 -4.20 -26.75 0.99
#